data_101cb5607fa42242cb69f810b7dcf780
#
_entry.id   101cb5607fa42242cb69f810b7dcf780
#
_cell.length_a   1.000
_cell.length_b   1.000
_cell.length_c   1.000
_cell.angle_alpha   90.00
_cell.angle_beta   90.00
_cell.angle_gamma   90.00
#
_symmetry.space_group_name_H-M   'P 1'
#
loop_
_entity.id
_entity.type
_entity.pdbx_description
1 polymer ?
#
loop_
_entity_poly.entity_id
_entity_poly.type
_entity_poly.pdbx_seq_one_letter_code
_entity_poly.pdbx_strand_id
1 'polypeptide(L)'
;MKKQLIFRPIPVLTKRMFRTNRGRNLVAILAILLTTMMFATLFTLTQSMSRNLVEMTFRQTGYNAQASMRGLTEEQADLIAGHPDVAELGRSIVLGLAENQQLTGQSVEIRWANDAYARHSYAAPTTGQMPQAADEIALDTSILDRLGIPHELGQTVTLEWRKDLSGEEVTTSTFTLCGFWEGNQSSYSSMAWVSRAYAAEMTGGVISTEESQVLGLYMVQVNLASDQNIEATMDRILADTGLTGLEYNVNLAYSPEMGAMAAQESMPMYLGMVLVFIAGYLIIYNIFQISVTADVQFYGKLKTLGMTTKQLKKLIYGQANRLCIIGIPIGLILGWLLGSVLVPVLMGTI
;
A
#
# COMPACT_ATOMS: atom_id res chain seq x y z
N MET A 1 12.93 -2.45 -63.59
CA MET A 1 12.77 -3.53 -62.60
C MET A 1 11.35 -3.50 -62.03
N LYS A 2 10.43 -4.38 -62.48
CA LYS A 2 9.07 -4.51 -61.96
C LYS A 2 9.15 -5.19 -60.58
N LYS A 3 8.76 -4.51 -59.50
CA LYS A 3 8.50 -5.15 -58.19
C LYS A 3 7.38 -6.17 -58.41
N GLN A 4 7.70 -7.46 -58.42
CA GLN A 4 6.74 -8.54 -58.34
C GLN A 4 6.04 -8.36 -56.99
N LEU A 5 4.75 -7.97 -56.99
CA LEU A 5 3.86 -8.02 -55.87
C LEU A 5 3.74 -9.51 -55.44
N ILE A 6 4.48 -9.89 -54.41
CA ILE A 6 4.35 -11.23 -53.82
C ILE A 6 2.95 -11.33 -53.25
N PHE A 7 2.07 -11.95 -54.04
CA PHE A 7 0.69 -12.23 -53.62
C PHE A 7 0.73 -13.20 -52.42
N ARG A 8 0.43 -12.70 -51.26
CA ARG A 8 0.32 -13.50 -50.00
C ARG A 8 -1.11 -13.92 -49.81
N PRO A 9 -1.56 -15.08 -50.32
CA PRO A 9 -2.97 -15.46 -50.35
C PRO A 9 -3.57 -15.71 -48.94
N ILE A 10 -2.74 -16.20 -48.00
CA ILE A 10 -3.22 -16.58 -46.66
C ILE A 10 -3.76 -15.39 -45.84
N PRO A 11 -3.06 -14.25 -45.68
CA PRO A 11 -3.57 -13.09 -44.96
C PRO A 11 -4.85 -12.48 -45.52
N VAL A 12 -4.96 -12.49 -46.88
CA VAL A 12 -6.15 -11.99 -47.58
C VAL A 12 -7.33 -12.92 -47.33
N LEU A 13 -7.12 -14.25 -47.42
CA LEU A 13 -8.14 -15.25 -47.17
C LEU A 13 -8.60 -15.20 -45.71
N THR A 14 -7.68 -15.09 -44.76
CA THR A 14 -7.97 -14.91 -43.33
C THR A 14 -8.86 -13.69 -43.07
N LYS A 15 -8.55 -12.56 -43.69
CA LYS A 15 -9.34 -11.33 -43.57
C LYS A 15 -10.74 -11.47 -44.14
N ARG A 16 -10.88 -12.16 -45.27
CA ARG A 16 -12.16 -12.37 -45.92
C ARG A 16 -13.06 -13.33 -45.11
N MET A 17 -12.52 -14.44 -44.64
CA MET A 17 -13.21 -15.36 -43.73
C MET A 17 -13.65 -14.71 -42.44
N PHE A 18 -12.79 -13.86 -41.83
CA PHE A 18 -13.13 -13.13 -40.63
C PHE A 18 -14.36 -12.21 -40.86
N ARG A 19 -14.44 -11.55 -42.03
CA ARG A 19 -15.60 -10.71 -42.37
C ARG A 19 -16.88 -11.49 -42.67
N THR A 20 -16.77 -12.68 -43.22
CA THR A 20 -17.94 -13.51 -43.58
C THR A 20 -18.59 -14.11 -42.35
N ASN A 21 -17.81 -14.51 -41.33
CA ASN A 21 -18.29 -15.20 -40.15
C ASN A 21 -18.48 -14.23 -38.93
N ARG A 22 -19.11 -13.06 -39.15
CA ARG A 22 -19.20 -11.98 -38.14
C ARG A 22 -19.88 -12.43 -36.82
N GLY A 23 -21.02 -13.14 -36.89
CA GLY A 23 -21.75 -13.56 -35.68
C GLY A 23 -20.94 -14.51 -34.81
N ARG A 24 -20.30 -15.52 -35.43
CA ARG A 24 -19.44 -16.48 -34.73
C ARG A 24 -18.20 -15.82 -34.14
N ASN A 25 -17.58 -14.91 -34.89
CA ASN A 25 -16.43 -14.16 -34.39
C ASN A 25 -16.77 -13.23 -33.24
N LEU A 26 -17.96 -12.62 -33.24
CA LEU A 26 -18.46 -11.81 -32.12
C LEU A 26 -18.58 -12.65 -30.85
N VAL A 27 -19.19 -13.84 -30.94
CA VAL A 27 -19.33 -14.76 -29.80
C VAL A 27 -17.93 -15.14 -29.24
N ALA A 28 -16.99 -15.45 -30.14
CA ALA A 28 -15.63 -15.79 -29.73
C ALA A 28 -14.89 -14.59 -29.09
N ILE A 29 -15.04 -13.37 -29.63
CA ILE A 29 -14.48 -12.15 -29.04
C ILE A 29 -15.09 -11.90 -27.67
N LEU A 30 -16.41 -12.01 -27.51
CA LEU A 30 -17.09 -11.83 -26.23
C LEU A 30 -16.62 -12.86 -25.20
N ALA A 31 -16.42 -14.12 -25.57
CA ALA A 31 -15.91 -15.14 -24.67
C ALA A 31 -14.49 -14.83 -24.20
N ILE A 32 -13.59 -14.45 -25.11
CA ILE A 32 -12.23 -14.05 -24.80
C ILE A 32 -12.24 -12.80 -23.90
N LEU A 33 -13.05 -11.81 -24.24
CA LEU A 33 -13.21 -10.57 -23.48
C LEU A 33 -13.69 -10.85 -22.06
N LEU A 34 -14.76 -11.63 -21.89
CA LEU A 34 -15.29 -11.96 -20.56
C LEU A 34 -14.28 -12.73 -19.71
N THR A 35 -13.60 -13.72 -20.30
CA THR A 35 -12.57 -14.49 -19.59
C THR A 35 -11.40 -13.60 -19.14
N THR A 36 -10.90 -12.76 -20.04
CA THR A 36 -9.79 -11.83 -19.70
C THR A 36 -10.23 -10.74 -18.73
N MET A 37 -11.47 -10.25 -18.83
CA MET A 37 -12.04 -9.30 -17.89
C MET A 37 -12.14 -9.89 -16.49
N MET A 38 -12.71 -11.09 -16.34
CA MET A 38 -12.80 -11.77 -15.04
C MET A 38 -11.41 -12.02 -14.43
N PHE A 39 -10.47 -12.49 -15.23
CA PHE A 39 -9.10 -12.73 -14.77
C PHE A 39 -8.43 -11.44 -14.32
N ALA A 40 -8.52 -10.36 -15.11
CA ALA A 40 -7.96 -9.05 -14.77
C ALA A 40 -8.62 -8.45 -13.53
N THR A 41 -9.94 -8.59 -13.37
CA THR A 41 -10.66 -8.13 -12.16
C THR A 41 -10.17 -8.86 -10.91
N LEU A 42 -10.10 -10.21 -10.94
CA LEU A 42 -9.59 -10.99 -9.82
C LEU A 42 -8.13 -10.67 -9.51
N PHE A 43 -7.30 -10.49 -10.53
CA PHE A 43 -5.90 -10.09 -10.33
C PHE A 43 -5.79 -8.72 -9.63
N THR A 44 -6.58 -7.74 -10.07
CA THR A 44 -6.60 -6.40 -9.46
C THR A 44 -7.06 -6.46 -8.00
N LEU A 45 -8.14 -7.24 -7.71
CA LEU A 45 -8.62 -7.42 -6.35
C LEU A 45 -7.58 -8.09 -5.45
N THR A 46 -6.94 -9.17 -5.91
CA THR A 46 -5.90 -9.87 -5.15
C THR A 46 -4.72 -8.96 -4.82
N GLN A 47 -4.26 -8.20 -5.81
CA GLN A 47 -3.14 -7.27 -5.62
C GLN A 47 -3.49 -6.13 -4.66
N SER A 48 -4.72 -5.61 -4.75
CA SER A 48 -5.20 -4.56 -3.85
C SER A 48 -5.39 -5.07 -2.43
N MET A 49 -5.91 -6.28 -2.26
CA MET A 49 -6.09 -6.89 -0.93
C MET A 49 -4.76 -7.07 -0.20
N SER A 50 -3.74 -7.61 -0.88
CA SER A 50 -2.41 -7.76 -0.27
C SER A 50 -1.79 -6.42 0.14
N ARG A 51 -1.94 -5.37 -0.69
CA ARG A 51 -1.45 -4.03 -0.35
C ARG A 51 -2.19 -3.43 0.84
N ASN A 52 -3.52 -3.58 0.86
CA ASN A 52 -4.33 -3.03 1.95
C ASN A 52 -4.04 -3.69 3.29
N LEU A 53 -3.78 -5.00 3.33
CA LEU A 53 -3.38 -5.68 4.56
C LEU A 53 -2.10 -5.09 5.15
N VAL A 54 -1.09 -4.87 4.31
CA VAL A 54 0.17 -4.25 4.75
C VAL A 54 -0.06 -2.81 5.20
N GLU A 55 -0.80 -2.01 4.43
CA GLU A 55 -1.12 -0.62 4.80
C GLU A 55 -1.94 -0.55 6.08
N MET A 56 -2.94 -1.42 6.26
CA MET A 56 -3.71 -1.51 7.52
C MET A 56 -2.79 -1.84 8.70
N THR A 57 -1.84 -2.75 8.52
CA THR A 57 -0.89 -3.10 9.58
C THR A 57 -0.02 -1.90 9.95
N PHE A 58 0.50 -1.14 8.98
CA PHE A 58 1.23 0.09 9.26
C PHE A 58 0.37 1.10 10.03
N ARG A 59 -0.88 1.27 9.64
CA ARG A 59 -1.79 2.20 10.32
C ARG A 59 -2.18 1.74 11.72
N GLN A 60 -2.29 0.43 11.94
CA GLN A 60 -2.54 -0.15 13.27
C GLN A 60 -1.31 -0.06 14.17
N THR A 61 -0.11 -0.30 13.65
CA THR A 61 1.15 -0.10 14.39
C THR A 61 1.48 1.37 14.62
N GLY A 62 0.84 2.27 13.86
CA GLY A 62 0.98 3.72 13.98
C GLY A 62 2.20 4.29 13.26
N TYR A 63 3.00 3.47 12.54
CA TYR A 63 4.15 3.94 11.77
C TYR A 63 4.53 2.97 10.66
N ASN A 64 5.25 3.47 9.63
CA ASN A 64 5.71 2.67 8.49
C ASN A 64 7.24 2.54 8.38
N ALA A 65 8.00 3.02 9.36
CA ALA A 65 9.44 2.76 9.43
C ALA A 65 9.72 1.26 9.63
N GLN A 66 10.85 0.76 9.13
CA GLN A 66 11.21 -0.65 9.21
C GLN A 66 11.53 -1.11 10.63
N ALA A 67 12.17 -0.24 11.42
CA ALA A 67 12.49 -0.55 12.81
C ALA A 67 12.25 0.65 13.73
N SER A 68 12.10 0.40 15.01
CA SER A 68 12.01 1.40 16.05
C SER A 68 12.88 1.01 17.25
N MET A 69 13.39 2.02 17.94
CA MET A 69 14.19 1.86 19.15
C MET A 69 13.74 2.89 20.19
N ARG A 70 13.96 2.58 21.44
CA ARG A 70 13.64 3.47 22.56
C ARG A 70 14.77 3.46 23.59
N GLY A 71 14.83 4.50 24.43
CA GLY A 71 15.82 4.56 25.49
C GLY A 71 17.25 4.83 25.03
N LEU A 72 17.40 5.52 23.88
CA LEU A 72 18.69 5.95 23.34
C LEU A 72 19.06 7.34 23.82
N THR A 73 20.36 7.66 23.81
CA THR A 73 20.83 9.04 23.85
C THR A 73 20.79 9.68 22.46
N GLU A 74 20.86 11.02 22.41
CA GLU A 74 20.91 11.73 21.11
C GLU A 74 22.18 11.39 20.33
N GLU A 75 23.32 11.23 21.02
CA GLU A 75 24.59 10.85 20.41
C GLU A 75 24.52 9.46 19.77
N GLN A 76 23.86 8.51 20.44
CA GLN A 76 23.63 7.16 19.88
C GLN A 76 22.74 7.22 18.63
N ALA A 77 21.68 8.04 18.68
CA ALA A 77 20.82 8.26 17.54
C ALA A 77 21.55 8.93 16.36
N ASP A 78 22.50 9.84 16.64
CA ASP A 78 23.34 10.48 15.61
C ASP A 78 24.28 9.48 14.94
N LEU A 79 24.86 8.54 15.70
CA LEU A 79 25.69 7.47 15.16
C LEU A 79 24.87 6.57 14.21
N ILE A 80 23.67 6.18 14.61
CA ILE A 80 22.75 5.39 13.78
C ILE A 80 22.37 6.16 12.51
N ALA A 81 22.02 7.45 12.64
CA ALA A 81 21.63 8.29 11.51
C ALA A 81 22.76 8.48 10.48
N GLY A 82 24.02 8.44 10.93
CA GLY A 82 25.21 8.56 10.07
C GLY A 82 25.55 7.29 9.29
N HIS A 83 24.88 6.17 9.55
CA HIS A 83 25.19 4.91 8.87
C HIS A 83 24.64 4.88 7.43
N PRO A 84 25.40 4.38 6.43
CA PRO A 84 24.98 4.41 5.01
C PRO A 84 23.73 3.59 4.69
N ASP A 85 23.39 2.60 5.51
CA ASP A 85 22.19 1.79 5.34
C ASP A 85 20.93 2.45 5.92
N VAL A 86 21.06 3.59 6.62
CA VAL A 86 19.95 4.39 7.14
C VAL A 86 19.62 5.50 6.15
N ALA A 87 18.42 5.46 5.60
CA ALA A 87 17.96 6.48 4.68
C ALA A 87 17.47 7.73 5.42
N GLU A 88 16.75 7.53 6.53
CA GLU A 88 16.21 8.60 7.35
C GLU A 88 15.99 8.15 8.80
N LEU A 89 16.18 9.03 9.78
CA LEU A 89 15.93 8.76 11.18
C LEU A 89 14.83 9.69 11.72
N GLY A 90 13.70 9.10 12.06
CA GLY A 90 12.65 9.77 12.84
C GLY A 90 13.04 9.83 14.31
N ARG A 91 12.83 10.98 14.96
CA ARG A 91 13.16 11.22 16.37
C ARG A 91 11.98 11.80 17.12
N SER A 92 11.73 11.32 18.32
CA SER A 92 10.63 11.80 19.16
C SER A 92 10.99 11.73 20.64
N ILE A 93 10.44 12.66 21.41
CA ILE A 93 10.48 12.68 22.88
C ILE A 93 9.07 12.61 23.41
N VAL A 94 8.80 11.61 24.23
CA VAL A 94 7.50 11.46 24.90
C VAL A 94 7.45 12.36 26.11
N LEU A 95 6.35 13.08 26.32
CA LEU A 95 6.14 13.93 27.49
C LEU A 95 5.09 13.35 28.44
N GLY A 96 4.02 12.78 27.89
CA GLY A 96 2.94 12.22 28.68
C GLY A 96 1.69 11.92 27.86
N LEU A 97 0.57 11.71 28.54
CA LEU A 97 -0.74 11.43 27.96
C LEU A 97 -1.74 12.52 28.34
N ALA A 98 -2.55 12.94 27.37
CA ALA A 98 -3.65 13.86 27.61
C ALA A 98 -4.79 13.15 28.37
N GLU A 99 -5.41 13.86 29.32
CA GLU A 99 -6.47 13.35 30.21
C GLU A 99 -7.73 14.23 30.21
N ASN A 100 -7.86 15.12 29.23
CA ASN A 100 -9.08 15.89 29.08
C ASN A 100 -10.32 14.94 29.08
N GLN A 101 -11.36 15.28 29.82
CA GLN A 101 -12.57 14.45 29.90
C GLN A 101 -13.18 14.15 28.53
N GLN A 102 -13.10 15.08 27.58
CA GLN A 102 -13.58 14.95 26.21
C GLN A 102 -12.82 13.88 25.41
N LEU A 103 -11.59 13.54 25.83
CA LEU A 103 -10.73 12.54 25.17
C LEU A 103 -10.88 11.14 25.77
N THR A 104 -11.84 10.93 26.68
CA THR A 104 -12.07 9.61 27.28
C THR A 104 -12.30 8.54 26.21
N GLY A 105 -11.51 7.45 26.28
CA GLY A 105 -11.54 6.34 25.32
C GLY A 105 -10.64 6.53 24.10
N GLN A 106 -9.92 7.65 24.01
CA GLN A 106 -8.87 7.90 23.00
C GLN A 106 -7.57 8.22 23.73
N SER A 107 -6.51 7.47 23.44
CA SER A 107 -5.18 7.81 23.93
C SER A 107 -4.59 8.92 23.08
N VAL A 108 -4.10 9.98 23.70
CA VAL A 108 -3.41 11.09 23.00
C VAL A 108 -2.06 11.32 23.66
N GLU A 109 -1.00 11.02 22.93
CA GLU A 109 0.36 11.13 23.42
C GLU A 109 0.90 12.53 23.10
N ILE A 110 1.35 13.26 24.13
CA ILE A 110 2.01 14.55 23.94
C ILE A 110 3.49 14.28 23.71
N ARG A 111 3.99 14.74 22.57
CA ARG A 111 5.35 14.45 22.11
C ARG A 111 5.95 15.59 21.31
N TRP A 112 7.25 15.72 21.40
CA TRP A 112 8.01 16.36 20.33
C TRP A 112 8.41 15.32 19.29
N ALA A 113 8.43 15.70 18.02
CA ALA A 113 8.98 14.89 16.94
C ALA A 113 9.66 15.77 15.87
N ASN A 114 10.64 15.18 15.16
CA ASN A 114 11.12 15.77 13.93
C ASN A 114 10.16 15.41 12.76
N ASP A 115 10.33 16.10 11.62
CA ASP A 115 9.47 15.90 10.44
C ASP A 115 9.48 14.46 9.92
N ALA A 116 10.61 13.77 10.02
CA ALA A 116 10.72 12.37 9.61
C ALA A 116 9.81 11.47 10.46
N TYR A 117 9.89 11.61 11.79
CA TYR A 117 9.04 10.83 12.70
C TYR A 117 7.55 11.09 12.45
N ALA A 118 7.16 12.36 12.31
CA ALA A 118 5.78 12.75 12.08
C ALA A 118 5.24 12.18 10.74
N ARG A 119 6.03 12.24 9.66
CA ARG A 119 5.63 11.66 8.35
C ARG A 119 5.47 10.17 8.43
N HIS A 120 6.44 9.46 9.02
CA HIS A 120 6.41 8.01 9.12
C HIS A 120 5.38 7.49 10.13
N SER A 121 4.89 8.36 11.03
CA SER A 121 3.78 8.05 11.95
C SER A 121 2.41 8.45 11.40
N TYR A 122 2.27 8.80 10.11
CA TYR A 122 1.01 9.27 9.50
C TYR A 122 0.39 10.48 10.22
N ALA A 123 1.19 11.27 10.88
CA ALA A 123 0.77 12.37 11.74
C ALA A 123 1.47 13.71 11.40
N ALA A 124 1.99 13.84 10.18
CA ALA A 124 2.53 15.12 9.71
C ALA A 124 1.38 16.08 9.36
N PRO A 125 1.44 17.35 9.79
CA PRO A 125 0.43 18.33 9.43
C PRO A 125 0.25 18.46 7.92
N THR A 126 -0.99 18.37 7.45
CA THR A 126 -1.39 18.65 6.07
C THR A 126 -1.81 20.10 5.87
N THR A 127 -2.16 20.76 6.98
CA THR A 127 -2.46 22.20 7.03
C THR A 127 -1.62 22.83 8.15
N GLY A 128 -0.95 23.93 7.86
CA GLY A 128 -0.03 24.55 8.79
C GLY A 128 1.35 23.88 8.80
N GLN A 129 1.98 23.77 9.97
CA GLN A 129 3.34 23.27 10.13
C GLN A 129 3.53 22.53 11.46
N MET A 130 4.68 21.85 11.61
CA MET A 130 5.11 21.33 12.91
C MET A 130 5.43 22.49 13.87
N PRO A 131 5.12 22.33 15.18
CA PRO A 131 5.34 23.36 16.20
C PRO A 131 6.81 23.79 16.31
N GLN A 132 7.06 25.09 16.30
CA GLN A 132 8.39 25.71 16.44
C GLN A 132 8.50 26.47 17.76
N ALA A 133 7.49 27.26 18.12
CA ALA A 133 7.46 28.04 19.37
C ALA A 133 6.94 27.16 20.53
N ALA A 134 7.31 27.51 21.77
CA ALA A 134 6.95 26.73 22.96
C ALA A 134 5.43 26.68 23.25
N ASP A 135 4.70 27.64 22.74
CA ASP A 135 3.25 27.77 22.88
C ASP A 135 2.47 27.22 21.68
N GLU A 136 3.14 26.51 20.75
CA GLU A 136 2.50 25.93 19.56
C GLU A 136 2.22 24.44 19.74
N ILE A 137 1.11 23.99 19.12
CA ILE A 137 0.70 22.59 19.07
C ILE A 137 0.17 22.24 17.68
N ALA A 138 0.37 20.98 17.28
CA ALA A 138 -0.30 20.40 16.13
C ALA A 138 -1.04 19.12 16.54
N LEU A 139 -2.28 18.94 16.04
CA LEU A 139 -3.21 17.88 16.41
C LEU A 139 -3.90 17.28 15.18
N ASP A 140 -4.40 16.07 15.32
CA ASP A 140 -5.32 15.53 14.30
C ASP A 140 -6.74 16.10 14.45
N THR A 141 -7.49 16.06 13.35
CA THR A 141 -8.85 16.60 13.27
C THR A 141 -9.82 15.90 14.21
N SER A 142 -9.61 14.60 14.50
CA SER A 142 -10.50 13.85 15.40
C SER A 142 -10.37 14.31 16.85
N ILE A 143 -9.19 14.74 17.25
CA ILE A 143 -8.95 15.32 18.59
C ILE A 143 -9.53 16.73 18.68
N LEU A 144 -9.36 17.53 17.61
CA LEU A 144 -9.99 18.87 17.54
C LEU A 144 -11.52 18.78 17.66
N ASP A 145 -12.15 17.83 16.96
CA ASP A 145 -13.60 17.59 17.02
C ASP A 145 -14.05 17.22 18.43
N ARG A 146 -13.31 16.32 19.11
CA ARG A 146 -13.63 15.92 20.50
C ARG A 146 -13.48 17.07 21.49
N LEU A 147 -12.49 17.93 21.29
CA LEU A 147 -12.27 19.12 22.13
C LEU A 147 -13.24 20.27 21.77
N GLY A 148 -14.00 20.15 20.68
CA GLY A 148 -14.89 21.20 20.19
C GLY A 148 -14.15 22.42 19.60
N ILE A 149 -12.94 22.19 19.05
CA ILE A 149 -12.08 23.24 18.49
C ILE A 149 -12.24 23.25 16.96
N PRO A 150 -12.50 24.41 16.33
CA PRO A 150 -12.57 24.53 14.89
C PRO A 150 -11.25 24.13 14.20
N HIS A 151 -11.34 23.53 12.99
CA HIS A 151 -10.17 23.20 12.17
C HIS A 151 -9.56 24.45 11.49
N GLU A 152 -9.15 25.42 12.31
CA GLU A 152 -8.58 26.69 11.86
C GLU A 152 -7.30 26.97 12.64
N LEU A 153 -6.24 27.39 11.95
CA LEU A 153 -4.98 27.77 12.61
C LEU A 153 -5.17 28.98 13.53
N GLY A 154 -4.40 29.02 14.61
CA GLY A 154 -4.45 30.09 15.59
C GLY A 154 -5.48 29.90 16.70
N GLN A 155 -6.26 28.80 16.67
CA GLN A 155 -7.18 28.47 17.77
C GLN A 155 -6.41 28.13 19.04
N THR A 156 -7.02 28.43 20.19
CA THR A 156 -6.47 28.08 21.51
C THR A 156 -6.83 26.64 21.85
N VAL A 157 -5.82 25.85 22.22
CA VAL A 157 -5.93 24.46 22.66
C VAL A 157 -5.46 24.35 24.10
N THR A 158 -6.31 23.84 24.99
CA THR A 158 -5.92 23.54 26.37
C THR A 158 -5.95 22.05 26.60
N LEU A 159 -4.79 21.49 26.97
CA LEU A 159 -4.65 20.08 27.32
C LEU A 159 -4.37 19.92 28.81
N GLU A 160 -5.13 19.03 29.43
CA GLU A 160 -4.84 18.44 30.72
C GLU A 160 -4.08 17.16 30.49
N TRP A 161 -2.90 16.98 31.07
CA TRP A 161 -2.08 15.83 30.77
C TRP A 161 -1.21 15.40 31.95
N ARG A 162 -0.79 14.14 31.93
CA ARG A 162 -0.05 13.51 33.02
C ARG A 162 1.35 13.12 32.52
N LYS A 163 2.36 13.56 33.29
CA LYS A 163 3.78 13.24 33.06
C LYS A 163 4.14 11.84 33.50
N ASP A 164 3.55 11.40 34.62
CA ASP A 164 3.75 10.08 35.20
C ASP A 164 2.39 9.36 35.23
N LEU A 165 2.32 8.22 34.55
CA LEU A 165 1.09 7.43 34.46
C LEU A 165 0.65 6.82 35.80
N SER A 166 1.60 6.68 36.74
CA SER A 166 1.33 6.18 38.10
C SER A 166 1.05 7.29 39.11
N GLY A 167 1.33 8.54 38.75
CA GLY A 167 1.13 9.71 39.61
C GLY A 167 -0.28 10.30 39.51
N GLU A 168 -0.69 11.10 40.51
CA GLU A 168 -1.99 11.82 40.53
C GLU A 168 -1.88 13.24 39.95
N GLU A 169 -0.66 13.73 39.66
CA GLU A 169 -0.43 15.11 39.23
C GLU A 169 -0.80 15.32 37.76
N VAL A 170 -1.79 16.19 37.53
CA VAL A 170 -2.21 16.62 36.20
C VAL A 170 -1.65 18.01 35.91
N THR A 171 -0.99 18.16 34.78
CA THR A 171 -0.47 19.43 34.29
C THR A 171 -1.44 20.01 33.24
N THR A 172 -1.79 21.29 33.38
CA THR A 172 -2.60 22.00 32.38
C THR A 172 -1.69 22.90 31.53
N SER A 173 -1.76 22.75 30.22
CA SER A 173 -0.99 23.56 29.29
C SER A 173 -1.88 24.13 28.20
N THR A 174 -1.62 25.38 27.81
CA THR A 174 -2.40 26.08 26.79
C THR A 174 -1.49 26.43 25.63
N PHE A 175 -1.95 26.14 24.44
CA PHE A 175 -1.22 26.26 23.18
C PHE A 175 -2.03 26.99 22.12
N THR A 176 -1.33 27.42 21.07
CA THR A 176 -1.89 27.93 19.83
C THR A 176 -1.79 26.83 18.76
N LEU A 177 -2.88 26.48 18.10
CA LEU A 177 -2.90 25.50 17.02
C LEU A 177 -2.13 26.01 15.79
N CYS A 178 -0.98 25.42 15.49
CA CYS A 178 -0.12 25.80 14.35
C CYS A 178 -0.19 24.82 13.18
N GLY A 179 -0.77 23.65 13.39
CA GLY A 179 -0.93 22.63 12.33
C GLY A 179 -1.95 21.57 12.68
N PHE A 180 -2.54 20.97 11.65
CA PHE A 180 -3.41 19.82 11.84
C PHE A 180 -3.41 18.90 10.60
N TRP A 181 -3.82 17.65 10.81
CA TRP A 181 -3.93 16.62 9.77
C TRP A 181 -5.18 15.77 10.00
N GLU A 182 -5.58 14.98 9.00
CA GLU A 182 -6.66 14.01 9.13
C GLU A 182 -6.23 12.84 10.03
N GLY A 183 -7.00 12.58 11.08
CA GLY A 183 -6.69 11.55 12.07
C GLY A 183 -6.70 10.13 11.49
N ASN A 184 -5.80 9.29 11.96
CA ASN A 184 -5.77 7.87 11.62
C ASN A 184 -6.82 7.10 12.43
N GLN A 185 -7.99 6.87 11.86
CA GLN A 185 -9.09 6.16 12.52
C GLN A 185 -8.79 4.70 12.87
N SER A 186 -7.74 4.12 12.29
CA SER A 186 -7.31 2.74 12.55
C SER A 186 -6.30 2.64 13.71
N SER A 187 -5.79 3.77 14.21
CA SER A 187 -4.87 3.81 15.35
C SER A 187 -5.62 3.97 16.68
N TYR A 188 -5.18 3.24 17.68
CA TYR A 188 -5.68 3.38 19.06
C TYR A 188 -5.10 4.60 19.78
N SER A 189 -4.05 5.21 19.25
CA SER A 189 -3.36 6.35 19.82
C SER A 189 -3.27 7.47 18.80
N SER A 190 -3.53 8.69 19.25
CA SER A 190 -3.30 9.92 18.50
C SER A 190 -2.07 10.65 19.06
N MET A 191 -1.51 11.54 18.27
CA MET A 191 -0.33 12.34 18.64
C MET A 191 -0.73 13.81 18.81
N ALA A 192 -0.18 14.44 19.85
CA ALA A 192 -0.19 15.88 20.02
C ALA A 192 1.26 16.35 19.92
N TRP A 193 1.60 16.95 18.77
CA TRP A 193 2.96 17.45 18.57
C TRP A 193 3.16 18.79 19.27
N VAL A 194 4.24 18.89 20.02
CA VAL A 194 4.71 20.14 20.64
C VAL A 194 6.11 20.47 20.14
N SER A 195 6.58 21.69 20.39
CA SER A 195 7.91 22.12 19.96
C SER A 195 9.04 21.47 20.77
N ARG A 196 10.23 21.49 20.21
CA ARG A 196 11.45 21.06 20.92
C ARG A 196 11.72 21.91 22.16
N ALA A 197 11.43 23.22 22.10
CA ALA A 197 11.59 24.14 23.19
C ALA A 197 10.68 23.78 24.37
N TYR A 198 9.40 23.50 24.10
CA TYR A 198 8.46 23.06 25.12
C TYR A 198 8.87 21.70 25.72
N ALA A 199 9.31 20.76 24.89
CA ALA A 199 9.78 19.48 25.40
C ALA A 199 10.99 19.61 26.31
N ALA A 200 11.96 20.46 25.97
CA ALA A 200 13.12 20.74 26.81
C ALA A 200 12.73 21.41 28.14
N GLU A 201 11.77 22.34 28.14
CA GLU A 201 11.24 22.97 29.36
C GLU A 201 10.62 21.93 30.30
N MET A 202 9.75 21.03 29.76
CA MET A 202 9.02 20.05 30.56
C MET A 202 9.92 18.93 31.10
N THR A 203 10.97 18.54 30.39
CA THR A 203 11.95 17.53 30.82
C THR A 203 13.12 18.10 31.63
N GLY A 204 13.21 19.42 31.76
CA GLY A 204 14.39 20.06 32.31
C GLY A 204 15.65 19.88 31.46
N GLY A 205 15.48 19.61 30.16
CA GLY A 205 16.58 19.34 29.22
C GLY A 205 17.15 17.91 29.33
N VAL A 206 16.57 17.06 30.17
CA VAL A 206 17.04 15.67 30.36
C VAL A 206 16.22 14.71 29.48
N ILE A 207 16.92 13.87 28.75
CA ILE A 207 16.33 12.76 27.98
C ILE A 207 16.42 11.49 28.81
N SER A 208 15.29 10.79 28.96
CA SER A 208 15.27 9.51 29.65
C SER A 208 15.68 8.37 28.72
N THR A 209 16.61 7.54 29.19
CA THR A 209 16.96 6.26 28.57
C THR A 209 16.27 5.09 29.27
N GLU A 210 15.52 5.34 30.35
CA GLU A 210 14.79 4.31 31.08
C GLU A 210 13.39 4.13 30.49
N GLU A 211 13.08 2.95 30.00
CA GLU A 211 11.76 2.61 29.41
C GLU A 211 10.59 2.70 30.40
N SER A 212 10.87 2.62 31.69
CA SER A 212 9.90 2.77 32.76
C SER A 212 9.42 4.22 32.96
N GLN A 213 10.20 5.20 32.44
CA GLN A 213 9.87 6.62 32.55
C GLN A 213 9.27 7.11 31.23
N VAL A 214 8.04 7.59 31.28
CA VAL A 214 7.35 8.16 30.12
C VAL A 214 7.89 9.53 29.76
N LEU A 215 8.05 10.38 30.79
CA LEU A 215 8.56 11.75 30.60
C LEU A 215 10.02 11.75 30.13
N GLY A 216 10.26 12.31 28.96
CA GLY A 216 11.59 12.46 28.37
C GLY A 216 12.07 11.20 27.64
N LEU A 217 11.27 10.14 27.55
CA LEU A 217 11.66 8.91 26.82
C LEU A 217 11.93 9.24 25.35
N TYR A 218 13.17 8.97 24.95
CA TYR A 218 13.62 9.21 23.59
C TYR A 218 13.34 7.98 22.71
N MET A 219 12.71 8.21 21.60
CA MET A 219 12.35 7.16 20.64
C MET A 219 12.81 7.52 19.24
N VAL A 220 13.27 6.52 18.51
CA VAL A 220 13.64 6.69 17.10
C VAL A 220 12.90 5.68 16.22
N GLN A 221 12.63 6.10 15.00
CA GLN A 221 12.16 5.28 13.90
C GLN A 221 13.25 5.22 12.85
N VAL A 222 13.72 4.02 12.55
CA VAL A 222 14.81 3.81 11.60
C VAL A 222 14.23 3.44 10.25
N ASN A 223 14.41 4.31 9.28
CA ASN A 223 14.07 4.06 7.89
C ASN A 223 15.33 3.61 7.15
N LEU A 224 15.34 2.37 6.74
CA LEU A 224 16.47 1.76 6.04
C LEU A 224 16.41 2.05 4.54
N ALA A 225 17.56 2.02 3.88
CA ALA A 225 17.66 2.16 2.43
C ALA A 225 17.03 0.98 1.66
N SER A 226 16.74 -0.14 2.34
CA SER A 226 16.14 -1.35 1.76
C SER A 226 15.23 -2.04 2.76
N ASP A 227 14.11 -2.59 2.26
CA ASP A 227 13.16 -3.38 3.04
C ASP A 227 13.58 -4.87 3.17
N GLN A 228 14.74 -5.24 2.64
CA GLN A 228 15.22 -6.63 2.67
C GLN A 228 16.16 -6.86 3.85
N ASN A 229 16.01 -8.01 4.51
CA ASN A 229 16.88 -8.45 5.60
C ASN A 229 17.03 -7.39 6.72
N ILE A 230 15.91 -6.81 7.14
CA ILE A 230 15.87 -5.71 8.11
C ILE A 230 16.66 -6.05 9.38
N GLU A 231 16.41 -7.23 9.99
CA GLU A 231 17.13 -7.66 11.20
C GLU A 231 18.65 -7.69 10.99
N ALA A 232 19.12 -8.38 9.93
CA ALA A 232 20.54 -8.46 9.64
C ALA A 232 21.16 -7.08 9.33
N THR A 233 20.38 -6.16 8.77
CA THR A 233 20.83 -4.78 8.52
C THR A 233 20.91 -3.99 9.82
N MET A 234 19.91 -4.12 10.70
CA MET A 234 19.92 -3.47 12.02
C MET A 234 21.08 -3.99 12.89
N ASP A 235 21.29 -5.32 12.93
CA ASP A 235 22.41 -5.94 13.65
C ASP A 235 23.76 -5.40 13.15
N ARG A 236 23.91 -5.24 11.84
CA ARG A 236 25.11 -4.64 11.25
C ARG A 236 25.28 -3.19 11.65
N ILE A 237 24.21 -2.37 11.58
CA ILE A 237 24.23 -0.97 12.00
C ILE A 237 24.70 -0.85 13.46
N LEU A 238 24.13 -1.68 14.35
CA LEU A 238 24.50 -1.67 15.77
C LEU A 238 25.95 -2.15 16.00
N ALA A 239 26.43 -3.12 15.22
CA ALA A 239 27.81 -3.59 15.28
C ALA A 239 28.79 -2.52 14.80
N ASP A 240 28.53 -1.89 13.66
CA ASP A 240 29.40 -0.89 13.03
C ASP A 240 29.47 0.41 13.86
N THR A 241 28.38 0.74 14.55
CA THR A 241 28.30 1.92 15.44
C THR A 241 28.78 1.63 16.88
N GLY A 242 29.08 0.37 17.21
CA GLY A 242 29.48 -0.04 18.55
C GLY A 242 28.34 -0.11 19.57
N LEU A 243 27.08 -0.12 19.11
CA LEU A 243 25.86 -0.07 19.92
C LEU A 243 25.18 -1.45 20.08
N THR A 244 25.93 -2.53 20.07
CA THR A 244 25.46 -3.93 20.09
C THR A 244 24.62 -4.33 21.31
N GLY A 245 24.53 -3.49 22.33
CA GLY A 245 23.70 -3.74 23.53
C GLY A 245 22.32 -3.10 23.49
N LEU A 246 21.99 -2.37 22.42
CA LEU A 246 20.68 -1.74 22.27
C LEU A 246 19.68 -2.66 21.59
N GLU A 247 18.45 -2.65 22.10
CA GLU A 247 17.35 -3.42 21.52
C GLU A 247 16.61 -2.60 20.46
N TYR A 248 16.11 -3.28 19.44
CA TYR A 248 15.25 -2.70 18.42
C TYR A 248 14.03 -3.57 18.17
N ASN A 249 12.96 -2.99 17.69
CA ASN A 249 11.77 -3.68 17.28
C ASN A 249 11.57 -3.52 15.77
N VAL A 250 11.48 -4.63 15.05
CA VAL A 250 11.10 -4.61 13.63
C VAL A 250 9.59 -4.40 13.53
N ASN A 251 9.16 -3.53 12.64
CA ASN A 251 7.76 -3.29 12.42
C ASN A 251 7.08 -4.55 11.87
N LEU A 252 5.99 -4.96 12.53
CA LEU A 252 5.24 -6.18 12.24
C LEU A 252 4.84 -6.30 10.76
N ALA A 253 4.57 -5.19 10.08
CA ALA A 253 4.21 -5.18 8.67
C ALA A 253 5.31 -5.71 7.74
N TYR A 254 6.58 -5.68 8.18
CA TYR A 254 7.73 -6.24 7.45
C TYR A 254 8.11 -7.65 7.93
N SER A 255 7.39 -8.21 8.90
CA SER A 255 7.72 -9.54 9.42
C SER A 255 7.39 -10.65 8.40
N PRO A 256 8.15 -11.77 8.42
CA PRO A 256 7.84 -12.93 7.59
C PRO A 256 6.44 -13.49 7.85
N GLU A 257 5.94 -13.41 9.09
CA GLU A 257 4.62 -13.86 9.52
C GLU A 257 3.53 -13.07 8.81
N MET A 258 3.69 -11.74 8.68
CA MET A 258 2.75 -10.89 7.96
C MET A 258 2.74 -11.24 6.47
N GLY A 259 3.92 -11.48 5.87
CA GLY A 259 4.03 -11.96 4.49
C GLY A 259 3.31 -13.30 4.27
N ALA A 260 3.47 -14.25 5.19
CA ALA A 260 2.79 -15.54 5.16
C ALA A 260 1.27 -15.39 5.33
N MET A 261 0.82 -14.52 6.23
CA MET A 261 -0.60 -14.23 6.46
C MET A 261 -1.24 -13.60 5.21
N ALA A 262 -0.60 -12.61 4.61
CA ALA A 262 -1.07 -12.00 3.37
C ALA A 262 -1.13 -13.01 2.21
N ALA A 263 -0.16 -13.93 2.11
CA ALA A 263 -0.17 -15.01 1.14
C ALA A 263 -1.31 -16.00 1.40
N GLN A 264 -1.57 -16.36 2.65
CA GLN A 264 -2.66 -17.26 3.03
C GLN A 264 -4.03 -16.65 2.72
N GLU A 265 -4.24 -15.38 3.04
CA GLU A 265 -5.49 -14.69 2.76
C GLU A 265 -5.76 -14.48 1.25
N SER A 266 -4.72 -14.33 0.45
CA SER A 266 -4.86 -14.23 -1.01
C SER A 266 -4.99 -15.58 -1.72
N MET A 267 -4.72 -16.72 -1.06
CA MET A 267 -4.78 -18.06 -1.65
C MET A 267 -6.14 -18.42 -2.28
N PRO A 268 -7.30 -18.15 -1.65
CA PRO A 268 -8.60 -18.40 -2.27
C PRO A 268 -8.80 -17.62 -3.60
N MET A 269 -8.27 -16.43 -3.70
CA MET A 269 -8.33 -15.61 -4.92
C MET A 269 -7.45 -16.19 -6.03
N TYR A 270 -6.24 -16.68 -5.71
CA TYR A 270 -5.40 -17.39 -6.68
C TYR A 270 -6.06 -18.67 -7.18
N LEU A 271 -6.71 -19.45 -6.30
CA LEU A 271 -7.51 -20.60 -6.71
C LEU A 271 -8.67 -20.20 -7.61
N GLY A 272 -9.37 -19.10 -7.29
CA GLY A 272 -10.40 -18.52 -8.15
C GLY A 272 -9.88 -18.15 -9.55
N MET A 273 -8.69 -17.53 -9.63
CA MET A 273 -8.05 -17.22 -10.91
C MET A 273 -7.74 -18.47 -11.73
N VAL A 274 -7.26 -19.55 -11.11
CA VAL A 274 -7.04 -20.85 -11.79
C VAL A 274 -8.35 -21.43 -12.33
N LEU A 275 -9.42 -21.38 -11.53
CA LEU A 275 -10.75 -21.85 -11.96
C LEU A 275 -11.30 -21.03 -13.15
N VAL A 276 -11.16 -19.68 -13.08
CA VAL A 276 -11.55 -18.80 -14.19
C VAL A 276 -10.73 -19.08 -15.44
N PHE A 277 -9.44 -19.35 -15.30
CA PHE A 277 -8.57 -19.71 -16.41
C PHE A 277 -9.00 -21.03 -17.06
N ILE A 278 -9.29 -22.08 -16.26
CA ILE A 278 -9.76 -23.37 -16.76
C ILE A 278 -11.12 -23.22 -17.43
N ALA A 279 -12.07 -22.54 -16.79
CA ALA A 279 -13.40 -22.32 -17.36
C ALA A 279 -13.34 -21.54 -18.67
N GLY A 280 -12.55 -20.45 -18.70
CA GLY A 280 -12.34 -19.67 -19.91
C GLY A 280 -11.66 -20.45 -21.03
N TYR A 281 -10.65 -21.26 -20.68
CA TYR A 281 -10.03 -22.18 -21.64
C TYR A 281 -11.06 -23.12 -22.25
N LEU A 282 -11.91 -23.77 -21.43
CA LEU A 282 -12.94 -24.70 -21.92
C LEU A 282 -13.98 -24.00 -22.80
N ILE A 283 -14.42 -22.80 -22.44
CA ILE A 283 -15.36 -22.02 -23.24
C ILE A 283 -14.75 -21.68 -24.59
N ILE A 284 -13.55 -21.14 -24.60
CA ILE A 284 -12.83 -20.76 -25.82
C ILE A 284 -12.56 -22.02 -26.68
N TYR A 285 -12.11 -23.11 -26.06
CA TYR A 285 -11.89 -24.39 -26.74
C TYR A 285 -13.15 -24.88 -27.42
N ASN A 286 -14.29 -24.93 -26.73
CA ASN A 286 -15.58 -25.38 -27.27
C ASN A 286 -16.04 -24.51 -28.45
N ILE A 287 -15.90 -23.16 -28.35
CA ILE A 287 -16.25 -22.25 -29.44
C ILE A 287 -15.37 -22.53 -30.68
N PHE A 288 -14.07 -22.72 -30.47
CA PHE A 288 -13.16 -23.04 -31.58
C PHE A 288 -13.41 -24.42 -32.17
N GLN A 289 -13.72 -25.43 -31.34
CA GLN A 289 -14.05 -26.76 -31.80
C GLN A 289 -15.29 -26.75 -32.70
N ILE A 290 -16.36 -26.11 -32.26
CA ILE A 290 -17.59 -25.95 -33.06
C ILE A 290 -17.29 -25.19 -34.35
N SER A 291 -16.48 -24.14 -34.28
CA SER A 291 -16.07 -23.34 -35.43
C SER A 291 -15.30 -24.15 -36.47
N VAL A 292 -14.30 -24.90 -36.03
CA VAL A 292 -13.49 -25.76 -36.93
C VAL A 292 -14.32 -26.87 -37.53
N THR A 293 -15.18 -27.51 -36.76
CA THR A 293 -16.07 -28.60 -37.25
C THR A 293 -17.00 -28.08 -38.33
N ALA A 294 -17.60 -26.89 -38.16
CA ALA A 294 -18.46 -26.27 -39.18
C ALA A 294 -17.68 -25.92 -40.48
N ASP A 295 -16.41 -25.61 -40.37
CA ASP A 295 -15.56 -25.23 -41.52
C ASP A 295 -14.80 -26.42 -42.13
N VAL A 296 -14.97 -27.68 -41.63
CA VAL A 296 -14.25 -28.87 -42.13
C VAL A 296 -14.43 -29.08 -43.63
N GLN A 297 -15.67 -28.95 -44.13
CA GLN A 297 -15.94 -29.08 -45.58
C GLN A 297 -15.21 -28.00 -46.38
N PHE A 298 -15.17 -26.79 -45.89
CA PHE A 298 -14.45 -25.69 -46.53
C PHE A 298 -12.94 -25.95 -46.52
N TYR A 299 -12.36 -26.40 -45.40
CA TYR A 299 -10.96 -26.78 -45.31
C TYR A 299 -10.62 -27.98 -46.22
N GLY A 300 -11.53 -28.94 -46.36
CA GLY A 300 -11.42 -30.02 -47.31
C GLY A 300 -11.28 -29.52 -48.76
N LYS A 301 -12.18 -28.60 -49.18
CA LYS A 301 -12.12 -27.97 -50.51
C LYS A 301 -10.80 -27.20 -50.74
N LEU A 302 -10.30 -26.50 -49.72
CA LEU A 302 -8.98 -25.81 -49.82
C LEU A 302 -7.83 -26.80 -49.99
N LYS A 303 -7.91 -27.97 -49.39
CA LYS A 303 -6.91 -29.03 -49.48
C LYS A 303 -6.91 -29.69 -50.87
N THR A 304 -8.12 -29.88 -51.46
CA THR A 304 -8.21 -30.36 -52.85
C THR A 304 -7.69 -29.35 -53.89
N LEU A 305 -7.75 -28.06 -53.55
CA LEU A 305 -7.14 -26.98 -54.34
C LEU A 305 -5.63 -26.83 -54.15
N GLY A 306 -4.98 -27.77 -53.45
CA GLY A 306 -3.53 -27.81 -53.24
C GLY A 306 -2.99 -27.08 -52.03
N MET A 307 -3.84 -26.68 -51.06
CA MET A 307 -3.36 -26.05 -49.84
C MET A 307 -2.67 -27.08 -48.94
N THR A 308 -1.45 -26.75 -48.48
CA THR A 308 -0.72 -27.61 -47.53
C THR A 308 -1.24 -27.51 -46.14
N THR A 309 -1.02 -28.55 -45.29
CA THR A 309 -1.39 -28.57 -43.88
C THR A 309 -0.79 -27.43 -43.09
N LYS A 310 0.45 -27.01 -43.43
CA LYS A 310 1.12 -25.86 -42.78
C LYS A 310 0.40 -24.54 -43.12
N GLN A 311 -0.08 -24.38 -44.31
CA GLN A 311 -0.84 -23.20 -44.76
C GLN A 311 -2.20 -23.14 -44.06
N LEU A 312 -2.87 -24.31 -43.92
CA LEU A 312 -4.15 -24.41 -43.20
C LEU A 312 -4.02 -24.06 -41.72
N LYS A 313 -3.01 -24.62 -41.06
CA LYS A 313 -2.70 -24.22 -39.66
C LYS A 313 -2.47 -22.70 -39.53
N LYS A 314 -1.69 -22.10 -40.44
CA LYS A 314 -1.45 -20.67 -40.46
C LYS A 314 -2.72 -19.82 -40.64
N LEU A 315 -3.69 -20.35 -41.42
CA LEU A 315 -4.99 -19.72 -41.61
C LEU A 315 -5.78 -19.71 -40.30
N ILE A 316 -5.88 -20.87 -39.62
CA ILE A 316 -6.61 -21.03 -38.35
C ILE A 316 -5.97 -20.17 -37.26
N TYR A 317 -4.65 -20.24 -37.10
CA TYR A 317 -3.96 -19.38 -36.13
C TYR A 317 -4.11 -17.89 -36.43
N GLY A 318 -4.13 -17.51 -37.72
CA GLY A 318 -4.35 -16.13 -38.13
C GLY A 318 -5.75 -15.61 -37.79
N GLN A 319 -6.77 -16.48 -37.78
CA GLN A 319 -8.12 -16.14 -37.29
C GLN A 319 -8.13 -15.99 -35.77
N ALA A 320 -7.60 -16.99 -35.05
CA ALA A 320 -7.51 -16.98 -33.60
C ALA A 320 -6.78 -15.72 -33.07
N ASN A 321 -5.63 -15.41 -33.67
CA ASN A 321 -4.85 -14.26 -33.26
C ASN A 321 -5.62 -12.92 -33.42
N ARG A 322 -6.41 -12.77 -34.48
CA ARG A 322 -7.26 -11.57 -34.65
C ARG A 322 -8.35 -11.45 -33.60
N LEU A 323 -8.95 -12.57 -33.19
CA LEU A 323 -9.93 -12.58 -32.12
C LEU A 323 -9.29 -12.18 -30.79
N CYS A 324 -8.10 -12.71 -30.49
CA CYS A 324 -7.32 -12.39 -29.28
C CYS A 324 -6.86 -10.92 -29.26
N ILE A 325 -6.37 -10.38 -30.38
CA ILE A 325 -5.91 -8.97 -30.47
C ILE A 325 -7.06 -8.00 -30.15
N ILE A 326 -8.29 -8.37 -30.44
CA ILE A 326 -9.47 -7.53 -30.12
C ILE A 326 -9.96 -7.82 -28.71
N GLY A 327 -10.17 -9.08 -28.37
CA GLY A 327 -10.82 -9.48 -27.11
C GLY A 327 -9.96 -9.24 -25.87
N ILE A 328 -8.66 -9.56 -25.92
CA ILE A 328 -7.76 -9.45 -24.77
C ILE A 328 -7.57 -8.00 -24.31
N PRO A 329 -7.20 -7.03 -25.15
CA PRO A 329 -6.97 -5.67 -24.67
C PRO A 329 -8.22 -5.02 -24.09
N ILE A 330 -9.38 -5.24 -24.72
CA ILE A 330 -10.65 -4.72 -24.23
C ILE A 330 -11.01 -5.39 -22.89
N GLY A 331 -10.85 -6.71 -22.78
CA GLY A 331 -11.08 -7.45 -21.55
C GLY A 331 -10.18 -7.01 -20.40
N LEU A 332 -8.89 -6.76 -20.66
CA LEU A 332 -7.95 -6.25 -19.65
C LEU A 332 -8.32 -4.86 -19.15
N ILE A 333 -8.67 -3.94 -20.05
CA ILE A 333 -9.07 -2.58 -19.68
C ILE A 333 -10.35 -2.61 -18.85
N LEU A 334 -11.38 -3.34 -19.30
CA LEU A 334 -12.63 -3.45 -18.57
C LEU A 334 -12.46 -4.17 -17.23
N GLY A 335 -11.61 -5.19 -17.17
CA GLY A 335 -11.31 -5.92 -15.93
C GLY A 335 -10.57 -5.06 -14.92
N TRP A 336 -9.60 -4.25 -15.37
CA TRP A 336 -8.92 -3.29 -14.51
C TRP A 336 -9.89 -2.22 -13.98
N LEU A 337 -10.74 -1.65 -14.84
CA LEU A 337 -11.75 -0.66 -14.44
C LEU A 337 -12.74 -1.25 -13.42
N LEU A 338 -13.26 -2.45 -13.67
CA LEU A 338 -14.15 -3.14 -12.73
C LEU A 338 -13.43 -3.43 -11.40
N GLY A 339 -12.21 -3.92 -11.46
CA GLY A 339 -11.41 -4.18 -10.26
C GLY A 339 -11.20 -2.92 -9.43
N SER A 340 -10.83 -1.81 -10.06
CA SER A 340 -10.61 -0.54 -9.36
C SER A 340 -11.87 0.06 -8.73
N VAL A 341 -13.04 -0.18 -9.32
CA VAL A 341 -14.33 0.25 -8.74
C VAL A 341 -14.77 -0.69 -7.60
N LEU A 342 -14.50 -2.00 -7.72
CA LEU A 342 -14.90 -2.97 -6.70
C LEU A 342 -14.02 -2.92 -5.44
N VAL A 343 -12.75 -2.54 -5.56
CA VAL A 343 -11.82 -2.45 -4.42
C VAL A 343 -12.37 -1.60 -3.28
N PRO A 344 -12.74 -0.32 -3.46
CA PRO A 344 -13.27 0.49 -2.36
C PRO A 344 -14.62 -0.01 -1.84
N VAL A 345 -15.43 -0.65 -2.67
CA VAL A 345 -16.73 -1.20 -2.25
C VAL A 345 -16.58 -2.43 -1.37
N LEU A 346 -15.60 -3.29 -1.66
CA LEU A 346 -15.38 -4.55 -0.92
C LEU A 346 -14.53 -4.36 0.33
N MET A 347 -13.63 -3.39 0.31
CA MET A 347 -12.67 -3.18 1.42
C MET A 347 -13.09 -2.07 2.37
N GLY A 348 -14.18 -1.37 2.09
CA GLY A 348 -14.54 -0.16 2.81
C GLY A 348 -13.62 1.01 2.41
N THR A 349 -14.04 2.21 2.63
CA THR A 349 -13.17 3.39 2.55
C THR A 349 -12.24 3.34 3.76
N ILE A 350 -11.00 2.94 3.53
CA ILE A 350 -9.92 3.09 4.51
C ILE A 350 -9.53 4.55 4.56
#